data_c81725442a60c6d7a7735bd3ad4c74e7
#
_entry.id   c81725442a60c6d7a7735bd3ad4c74e7
#
_cell.length_a   1.000
_cell.length_b   1.000
_cell.length_c   1.000
_cell.angle_alpha   90.00
_cell.angle_beta   90.00
_cell.angle_gamma   90.00
#
_symmetry.space_group_name_H-M   'P 1'
#
loop_
_entity.id
_entity.type
_entity.pdbx_description
1 polymer ?
#
loop_
_entity_poly.entity_id
_entity_poly.type
_entity_poly.pdbx_seq_one_letter_code
_entity_poly.pdbx_strand_id
1 'polypeptide(L)'
;MTILIALGGGLVLSGCSGKGETKESSASSSQMASSKSSATSASSESSKTSESSTSPSQEADKKMNISELADGNFASIQGTWQNDKGEQLVFDENGLVSAEYEFGGASLTDYGTAAGGVYGGQTGGFLLEFIPSGVKLADTENFKDSSDTSRDRLWTGVGIQSFGEQGSFYYRIK
;
A
#
# COMPACT_ATOMS: atom_id res chain seq x y z
N MET A 1 3.59 0.86 -53.02
CA MET A 1 3.53 2.32 -53.00
C MET A 1 4.29 2.77 -51.74
N THR A 2 5.53 3.13 -52.00
CA THR A 2 6.57 3.38 -50.98
C THR A 2 6.58 4.88 -50.71
N ILE A 3 6.40 5.32 -49.46
CA ILE A 3 6.62 6.71 -49.07
C ILE A 3 7.67 6.71 -47.97
N LEU A 4 8.84 7.14 -48.33
CA LEU A 4 9.93 7.57 -47.45
C LEU A 4 9.69 9.03 -47.08
N ILE A 5 9.74 9.40 -45.81
CA ILE A 5 9.94 10.77 -45.38
C ILE A 5 11.03 10.81 -44.32
N ALA A 6 12.00 11.67 -44.60
CA ALA A 6 13.30 11.82 -43.97
C ALA A 6 13.27 12.74 -42.75
N LEU A 7 14.23 12.50 -41.92
CA LEU A 7 15.02 13.32 -40.97
C LEU A 7 14.69 14.80 -40.81
N GLY A 8 14.60 15.22 -39.54
CA GLY A 8 14.82 16.60 -39.11
C GLY A 8 15.31 16.59 -37.67
N GLY A 9 16.60 16.80 -37.52
CA GLY A 9 17.30 16.94 -36.24
C GLY A 9 17.13 18.36 -35.65
N GLY A 10 17.29 18.44 -34.32
CA GLY A 10 17.34 19.70 -33.58
C GLY A 10 17.85 19.48 -32.17
N LEU A 11 19.17 19.51 -32.02
CA LEU A 11 19.86 19.69 -30.75
C LEU A 11 19.72 21.15 -30.33
N VAL A 12 19.23 21.42 -29.14
CA VAL A 12 19.45 22.70 -28.45
C VAL A 12 19.96 22.40 -27.03
N LEU A 13 21.26 22.54 -26.90
CA LEU A 13 21.96 22.70 -25.63
C LEU A 13 21.76 24.12 -25.15
N SER A 14 21.21 24.33 -23.98
CA SER A 14 21.32 25.61 -23.27
C SER A 14 21.71 25.34 -21.83
N GLY A 15 22.99 25.55 -21.57
CA GLY A 15 23.57 25.61 -20.24
C GLY A 15 23.30 26.96 -19.60
N CYS A 16 23.01 26.95 -18.32
CA CYS A 16 23.22 28.10 -17.45
C CYS A 16 23.82 27.64 -16.13
N SER A 17 25.09 27.99 -16.03
CA SER A 17 25.92 28.02 -14.83
C SER A 17 25.49 29.22 -13.97
N GLY A 18 25.20 28.99 -12.72
CA GLY A 18 24.93 30.01 -11.71
C GLY A 18 25.62 29.66 -10.40
N LYS A 19 26.80 30.19 -10.23
CA LYS A 19 27.63 30.16 -9.02
C LYS A 19 27.18 31.31 -8.11
N GLY A 20 27.03 31.02 -6.81
CA GLY A 20 26.71 32.04 -5.81
C GLY A 20 26.90 31.49 -4.40
N GLU A 21 27.91 31.94 -3.82
CA GLU A 21 28.63 31.77 -2.57
C GLU A 21 27.81 32.09 -1.31
N THR A 22 28.09 31.28 -0.28
CA THR A 22 28.42 31.57 1.14
C THR A 22 27.70 32.71 1.87
N LYS A 23 27.07 32.36 3.02
CA LYS A 23 27.46 32.96 4.32
C LYS A 23 26.97 32.13 5.49
N GLU A 24 27.94 31.81 6.35
CA GLU A 24 27.83 31.37 7.73
C GLU A 24 27.13 32.43 8.62
N SER A 25 26.49 31.98 9.68
CA SER A 25 26.65 32.46 11.08
C SER A 25 25.46 32.00 11.92
N SER A 26 25.62 31.36 12.91
CA SER A 26 26.04 31.41 14.28
C SER A 26 25.04 30.74 15.20
N ALA A 27 25.59 29.81 15.93
CA ALA A 27 25.29 29.29 17.23
C ALA A 27 24.44 30.13 18.18
N SER A 28 23.51 29.48 18.90
CA SER A 28 23.38 29.73 20.34
C SER A 28 22.73 28.53 21.02
N SER A 29 23.49 27.98 21.91
CA SER A 29 23.16 27.03 22.94
C SER A 29 22.25 27.67 24.01
N SER A 30 21.33 26.91 24.55
CA SER A 30 21.00 27.02 25.97
C SER A 30 20.42 25.72 26.48
N GLN A 31 21.07 25.26 27.49
CA GLN A 31 20.87 24.10 28.35
C GLN A 31 19.78 24.36 29.40
N MET A 32 19.41 23.22 30.05
CA MET A 32 18.88 23.02 31.42
C MET A 32 17.36 23.20 31.60
N ALA A 33 16.65 22.38 32.34
CA ALA A 33 17.01 21.48 33.45
C ALA A 33 15.89 20.46 33.71
N SER A 34 16.33 19.31 34.16
CA SER A 34 15.75 18.36 35.10
C SER A 34 14.56 18.81 35.95
N SER A 35 13.58 17.97 36.09
CA SER A 35 13.08 17.62 37.45
C SER A 35 12.39 16.25 37.44
N LYS A 36 12.80 15.49 38.38
CA LYS A 36 12.58 14.18 38.87
C LYS A 36 11.44 14.19 39.92
N SER A 37 10.54 13.21 39.86
CA SER A 37 9.80 12.63 41.00
C SER A 37 9.02 11.44 40.48
N SER A 38 9.34 10.24 40.74
CA SER A 38 9.28 9.35 41.91
C SER A 38 7.90 9.18 42.53
N ALA A 39 7.44 7.97 42.44
CA ALA A 39 6.89 7.01 43.41
C ALA A 39 5.61 6.36 42.87
N THR A 40 5.60 5.05 42.63
CA THR A 40 5.51 3.90 43.53
C THR A 40 4.09 3.41 43.79
N SER A 41 3.94 2.13 43.53
CA SER A 41 3.07 1.08 44.10
C SER A 41 1.91 0.67 43.19
N ALA A 42 1.78 -0.51 42.84
CA ALA A 42 1.91 -1.88 43.26
C ALA A 42 0.72 -2.68 42.74
N SER A 43 1.03 -3.79 42.07
CA SER A 43 0.42 -5.13 42.22
C SER A 43 -1.04 -5.36 41.88
N SER A 44 -1.31 -6.13 40.86
CA SER A 44 -1.98 -7.43 41.03
C SER A 44 -1.82 -8.27 39.74
N GLU A 45 -1.22 -9.42 39.94
CA GLU A 45 -1.21 -10.55 39.03
C GLU A 45 -2.64 -11.01 38.74
N SER A 46 -2.92 -11.33 37.48
CA SER A 46 -3.78 -12.46 37.18
C SER A 46 -3.37 -13.06 35.85
N SER A 47 -2.60 -14.11 35.95
CA SER A 47 -2.32 -15.06 34.91
C SER A 47 -3.62 -15.64 34.39
N LYS A 48 -3.88 -15.52 33.08
CA LYS A 48 -4.74 -16.46 32.39
C LYS A 48 -4.14 -16.76 31.02
N THR A 49 -3.34 -17.80 31.01
CA THR A 49 -2.99 -18.58 29.84
C THR A 49 -4.28 -19.00 29.17
N SER A 50 -4.53 -18.49 27.98
CA SER A 50 -5.50 -19.07 27.06
C SER A 50 -4.70 -19.50 25.84
N GLU A 51 -4.43 -20.79 25.79
CA GLU A 51 -4.04 -21.49 24.58
C GLU A 51 -5.09 -21.22 23.53
N SER A 52 -4.74 -20.45 22.50
CA SER A 52 -5.58 -20.28 21.32
C SER A 52 -5.28 -21.46 20.41
N SER A 53 -6.14 -22.47 20.49
CA SER A 53 -6.25 -23.49 19.46
C SER A 53 -6.75 -22.82 18.18
N THR A 54 -5.88 -22.66 17.23
CA THR A 54 -6.15 -22.15 15.88
C THR A 54 -7.05 -23.15 15.17
N SER A 55 -8.33 -22.86 15.11
CA SER A 55 -9.29 -23.57 14.27
C SER A 55 -9.29 -22.90 12.88
N PRO A 56 -9.08 -23.62 11.77
CA PRO A 56 -8.92 -23.04 10.43
C PRO A 56 -10.22 -22.54 9.78
N SER A 57 -11.27 -22.26 10.55
CA SER A 57 -12.61 -21.97 10.00
C SER A 57 -13.12 -20.52 10.17
N GLN A 58 -12.32 -19.58 10.65
CA GLN A 58 -12.80 -18.20 10.93
C GLN A 58 -12.22 -17.09 10.04
N GLU A 59 -11.38 -17.41 9.07
CA GLU A 59 -10.77 -16.36 8.21
C GLU A 59 -11.69 -15.84 7.11
N ALA A 60 -12.73 -16.56 6.73
CA ALA A 60 -13.63 -16.19 5.63
C ALA A 60 -14.59 -15.03 5.95
N ASP A 61 -14.82 -14.71 7.22
CA ASP A 61 -15.83 -13.72 7.66
C ASP A 61 -15.24 -12.40 8.17
N LYS A 62 -13.91 -12.22 8.16
CA LYS A 62 -13.30 -10.94 8.51
C LYS A 62 -13.54 -9.90 7.41
N LYS A 63 -14.26 -8.84 7.74
CA LYS A 63 -14.40 -7.70 6.84
C LYS A 63 -13.11 -6.87 6.80
N MET A 64 -12.76 -6.39 5.62
CA MET A 64 -11.62 -5.51 5.41
C MET A 64 -11.79 -4.20 6.18
N ASN A 65 -10.75 -3.83 6.94
CA ASN A 65 -10.69 -2.56 7.67
C ASN A 65 -9.56 -1.70 7.12
N ILE A 66 -9.89 -0.77 6.24
CA ILE A 66 -8.89 0.07 5.56
C ILE A 66 -8.16 1.04 6.49
N SER A 67 -8.78 1.45 7.61
CA SER A 67 -8.09 2.30 8.59
C SER A 67 -6.98 1.54 9.30
N GLU A 68 -7.23 0.28 9.69
CA GLU A 68 -6.19 -0.59 10.24
C GLU A 68 -5.07 -0.85 9.24
N LEU A 69 -5.40 -1.04 7.96
CA LEU A 69 -4.39 -1.22 6.91
C LEU A 69 -3.49 0.00 6.75
N ALA A 70 -4.05 1.20 6.83
CA ALA A 70 -3.28 2.44 6.77
C ALA A 70 -2.36 2.63 7.99
N ASP A 71 -2.74 2.05 9.14
CA ASP A 71 -1.94 2.01 10.36
C ASP A 71 -0.93 0.84 10.39
N GLY A 72 -0.86 0.05 9.30
CA GLY A 72 0.06 -1.09 9.19
C GLY A 72 -0.43 -2.39 9.86
N ASN A 73 -1.70 -2.47 10.23
CA ASN A 73 -2.31 -3.68 10.77
C ASN A 73 -3.06 -4.44 9.66
N PHE A 74 -2.51 -5.56 9.23
CA PHE A 74 -3.04 -6.38 8.13
C PHE A 74 -3.96 -7.52 8.57
N ALA A 75 -4.34 -7.59 9.85
CA ALA A 75 -5.15 -8.67 10.40
C ALA A 75 -6.48 -8.90 9.68
N SER A 76 -7.12 -7.83 9.16
CA SER A 76 -8.40 -7.91 8.47
C SER A 76 -8.32 -8.49 7.06
N ILE A 77 -7.13 -8.52 6.46
CA ILE A 77 -6.90 -9.01 5.09
C ILE A 77 -6.06 -10.28 5.02
N GLN A 78 -5.68 -10.85 6.16
CA GLN A 78 -4.92 -12.10 6.18
C GLN A 78 -5.60 -13.20 5.36
N GLY A 79 -4.78 -14.02 4.71
CA GLY A 79 -5.21 -15.14 3.89
C GLY A 79 -4.76 -15.03 2.45
N THR A 80 -5.34 -15.88 1.62
CA THR A 80 -5.02 -15.98 0.19
C THR A 80 -6.12 -15.30 -0.64
N TRP A 81 -5.69 -14.45 -1.53
CA TRP A 81 -6.54 -13.73 -2.48
C TRP A 81 -6.20 -14.18 -3.89
N GLN A 82 -7.19 -14.45 -4.72
CA GLN A 82 -6.99 -15.01 -6.06
C GLN A 82 -7.82 -14.25 -7.09
N ASN A 83 -7.23 -14.02 -8.27
CA ASN A 83 -7.91 -13.47 -9.42
C ASN A 83 -8.51 -14.57 -10.33
N ASP A 84 -9.18 -14.16 -11.39
CA ASP A 84 -9.80 -15.04 -12.39
C ASP A 84 -8.81 -15.87 -13.21
N LYS A 85 -7.53 -15.46 -13.23
CA LYS A 85 -6.44 -16.18 -13.90
C LYS A 85 -5.75 -17.21 -13.00
N GLY A 86 -6.14 -17.26 -11.71
CA GLY A 86 -5.51 -18.13 -10.72
C GLY A 86 -4.25 -17.57 -10.08
N GLU A 87 -3.88 -16.32 -10.38
CA GLU A 87 -2.78 -15.63 -9.70
C GLU A 87 -3.17 -15.32 -8.27
N GLN A 88 -2.23 -15.44 -7.34
CA GLN A 88 -2.49 -15.32 -5.91
C GLN A 88 -1.63 -14.26 -5.25
N LEU A 89 -2.23 -13.57 -4.30
CA LEU A 89 -1.58 -12.73 -3.29
C LEU A 89 -1.86 -13.32 -1.92
N VAL A 90 -0.85 -13.41 -1.08
CA VAL A 90 -0.97 -13.93 0.27
C VAL A 90 -0.59 -12.83 1.25
N PHE A 91 -1.42 -12.62 2.27
CA PHE A 91 -1.16 -11.67 3.34
C PHE A 91 -1.11 -12.39 4.68
N ASP A 92 -0.14 -12.03 5.49
CA ASP A 92 -0.06 -12.38 6.90
C ASP A 92 -0.20 -11.12 7.79
N GLU A 93 0.12 -11.24 9.05
CA GLU A 93 0.06 -10.12 10.02
C GLU A 93 1.05 -8.97 9.71
N ASN A 94 2.10 -9.26 8.92
CA ASN A 94 3.14 -8.31 8.55
C ASN A 94 2.91 -7.67 7.16
N GLY A 95 1.91 -8.14 6.41
CA GLY A 95 1.57 -7.64 5.09
C GLY A 95 1.72 -8.69 3.99
N LEU A 96 2.17 -8.28 2.81
CA LEU A 96 2.30 -9.15 1.63
C LEU A 96 3.43 -10.16 1.82
N VAL A 97 3.09 -11.45 1.75
CA VAL A 97 4.06 -12.55 1.80
C VAL A 97 4.59 -12.81 0.39
N SER A 98 5.80 -12.42 0.12
CA SER A 98 6.45 -12.62 -1.19
C SER A 98 7.97 -12.68 -1.04
N ALA A 99 8.62 -13.48 -1.90
CA ALA A 99 10.08 -13.52 -2.04
C ALA A 99 10.59 -12.49 -3.07
N GLU A 100 9.71 -11.99 -3.93
CA GLU A 100 10.07 -11.11 -5.06
C GLU A 100 9.60 -9.68 -4.87
N TYR A 101 8.58 -9.47 -4.02
CA TYR A 101 7.92 -8.18 -3.85
C TYR A 101 7.96 -7.71 -2.41
N GLU A 102 8.10 -6.41 -2.25
CA GLU A 102 7.97 -5.70 -0.98
C GLU A 102 6.76 -4.78 -1.04
N PHE A 103 5.93 -4.81 0.00
CA PHE A 103 4.79 -3.92 0.12
C PHE A 103 5.16 -2.70 0.98
N GLY A 104 5.03 -1.51 0.41
CA GLY A 104 5.42 -0.25 1.06
C GLY A 104 4.42 0.27 2.11
N GLY A 105 3.35 -0.48 2.38
CA GLY A 105 2.26 -0.05 3.25
C GLY A 105 1.11 0.60 2.48
N ALA A 106 -0.01 0.85 3.17
CA ALA A 106 -1.20 1.44 2.60
C ALA A 106 -1.47 2.84 3.14
N SER A 107 -2.17 3.65 2.34
CA SER A 107 -2.71 4.95 2.75
C SER A 107 -4.18 5.03 2.35
N LEU A 108 -4.98 5.71 3.15
CA LEU A 108 -6.40 5.93 2.81
C LEU A 108 -6.53 6.81 1.57
N THR A 109 -7.51 6.50 0.73
CA THR A 109 -7.94 7.33 -0.38
C THR A 109 -9.15 8.17 0.00
N ASP A 110 -9.51 9.14 -0.82
CA ASP A 110 -10.68 10.01 -0.64
C ASP A 110 -11.99 9.36 -1.13
N TYR A 111 -11.92 8.18 -1.75
CA TYR A 111 -13.07 7.44 -2.29
C TYR A 111 -13.37 6.11 -1.54
N GLY A 112 -12.86 5.99 -0.31
CA GLY A 112 -13.27 4.92 0.62
C GLY A 112 -12.50 3.60 0.47
N THR A 113 -11.30 3.64 -0.05
CA THR A 113 -10.37 2.51 -0.15
C THR A 113 -9.06 2.81 0.57
N ALA A 114 -8.12 1.87 0.55
CA ALA A 114 -6.72 2.13 0.87
C ALA A 114 -5.84 1.63 -0.27
N ALA A 115 -4.75 2.34 -0.54
CA ALA A 115 -3.85 2.01 -1.65
C ALA A 115 -2.40 2.06 -1.23
N GLY A 116 -1.57 1.26 -1.91
CA GLY A 116 -0.13 1.26 -1.70
C GLY A 116 0.66 0.70 -2.86
N GLY A 117 1.96 0.99 -2.87
CA GLY A 117 2.89 0.47 -3.85
C GLY A 117 3.44 -0.89 -3.43
N VAL A 118 3.51 -1.80 -4.37
CA VAL A 118 4.26 -3.04 -4.29
C VAL A 118 5.45 -2.93 -5.20
N TYR A 119 6.64 -3.17 -4.68
CA TYR A 119 7.91 -2.96 -5.37
C TYR A 119 8.64 -4.28 -5.58
N GLY A 120 9.43 -4.38 -6.63
CA GLY A 120 10.22 -5.57 -6.93
C GLY A 120 9.77 -6.30 -8.19
N GLY A 121 10.16 -7.57 -8.30
CA GLY A 121 9.95 -8.36 -9.50
C GLY A 121 10.71 -7.83 -10.72
N GLN A 122 10.52 -8.46 -11.86
CA GLN A 122 11.21 -8.09 -13.09
C GLN A 122 10.68 -6.79 -13.73
N THR A 123 9.44 -6.43 -13.43
CA THR A 123 8.74 -5.26 -14.00
C THR A 123 8.73 -4.04 -13.10
N GLY A 124 9.32 -4.12 -11.89
CA GLY A 124 9.43 -3.01 -10.96
C GLY A 124 8.30 -2.90 -9.94
N GLY A 125 7.28 -3.76 -10.02
CA GLY A 125 6.16 -3.79 -9.07
C GLY A 125 4.82 -3.38 -9.68
N PHE A 126 3.84 -3.09 -8.80
CA PHE A 126 2.47 -2.71 -9.18
C PHE A 126 1.81 -1.88 -8.08
N LEU A 127 0.70 -1.25 -8.41
CA LEU A 127 -0.18 -0.63 -7.44
C LEU A 127 -1.16 -1.67 -6.88
N LEU A 128 -1.42 -1.59 -5.59
CA LEU A 128 -2.36 -2.44 -4.87
C LEU A 128 -3.42 -1.57 -4.21
N GLU A 129 -4.68 -1.88 -4.47
CA GLU A 129 -5.83 -1.20 -3.89
C GLU A 129 -6.62 -2.20 -3.04
N PHE A 130 -6.98 -1.79 -1.83
CA PHE A 130 -7.81 -2.51 -0.87
C PHE A 130 -9.20 -1.92 -0.88
N ILE A 131 -10.19 -2.69 -1.36
CA ILE A 131 -11.53 -2.19 -1.64
C ILE A 131 -12.54 -2.94 -0.78
N PRO A 132 -13.09 -2.31 0.26
CA PRO A 132 -14.11 -2.92 1.12
C PRO A 132 -15.40 -3.26 0.34
N SER A 133 -16.13 -4.23 0.83
CA SER A 133 -17.47 -4.53 0.34
C SER A 133 -18.38 -3.30 0.42
N GLY A 134 -19.20 -3.11 -0.59
CA GLY A 134 -20.10 -1.95 -0.74
C GLY A 134 -19.48 -0.73 -1.44
N VAL A 135 -18.16 -0.64 -1.53
CA VAL A 135 -17.49 0.44 -2.25
C VAL A 135 -17.50 0.12 -3.75
N LYS A 136 -17.97 1.04 -4.57
CA LYS A 136 -17.90 0.96 -6.04
C LYS A 136 -16.92 1.99 -6.55
N LEU A 137 -16.00 1.54 -7.39
CA LEU A 137 -15.04 2.43 -8.03
C LEU A 137 -15.68 3.18 -9.22
N ALA A 138 -15.26 4.41 -9.43
CA ALA A 138 -15.73 5.20 -10.57
C ALA A 138 -15.14 4.67 -11.88
N ASP A 139 -15.98 4.55 -12.90
CA ASP A 139 -15.54 4.20 -14.24
C ASP A 139 -14.70 5.34 -14.84
N THR A 140 -13.65 4.98 -15.57
CA THR A 140 -12.82 5.89 -16.36
C THR A 140 -12.81 5.47 -17.83
N GLU A 141 -12.06 6.16 -18.67
CA GLU A 141 -11.92 5.80 -20.09
C GLU A 141 -11.35 4.38 -20.28
N ASN A 142 -10.36 4.00 -19.42
CA ASN A 142 -9.61 2.74 -19.53
C ASN A 142 -9.98 1.72 -18.45
N PHE A 143 -10.90 2.06 -17.56
CA PHE A 143 -11.28 1.21 -16.44
C PHE A 143 -12.80 1.20 -16.24
N LYS A 144 -13.33 0.00 -16.01
CA LYS A 144 -14.70 -0.21 -15.55
C LYS A 144 -14.74 -1.13 -14.36
N ASP A 145 -15.43 -0.72 -13.29
CA ASP A 145 -15.62 -1.58 -12.13
C ASP A 145 -16.64 -2.68 -12.44
N SER A 146 -16.12 -3.80 -12.97
CA SER A 146 -16.87 -5.02 -13.22
C SER A 146 -16.79 -6.03 -12.08
N SER A 147 -16.27 -5.62 -10.93
CA SER A 147 -16.07 -6.48 -9.78
C SER A 147 -17.35 -6.78 -8.99
N ASP A 148 -17.33 -7.84 -8.19
CA ASP A 148 -18.39 -8.13 -7.22
C ASP A 148 -18.28 -7.19 -6.01
N THR A 149 -19.04 -6.11 -6.04
CA THR A 149 -19.04 -5.09 -4.98
C THR A 149 -19.63 -5.57 -3.65
N SER A 150 -20.27 -6.72 -3.60
CA SER A 150 -20.78 -7.30 -2.35
C SER A 150 -19.68 -7.92 -1.48
N ARG A 151 -18.48 -8.08 -2.02
CA ARG A 151 -17.31 -8.70 -1.39
C ARG A 151 -16.19 -7.70 -1.20
N ASP A 152 -15.38 -7.93 -0.16
CA ASP A 152 -14.05 -7.32 -0.07
C ASP A 152 -13.19 -7.83 -1.22
N ARG A 153 -12.41 -6.95 -1.83
CA ARG A 153 -11.56 -7.30 -2.97
C ARG A 153 -10.30 -6.47 -3.01
N LEU A 154 -9.28 -7.01 -3.64
CA LEU A 154 -8.08 -6.29 -4.00
C LEU A 154 -8.12 -5.97 -5.49
N TRP A 155 -7.49 -4.90 -5.89
CA TRP A 155 -7.21 -4.59 -7.28
C TRP A 155 -5.71 -4.36 -7.46
N THR A 156 -5.16 -4.86 -8.57
CA THR A 156 -3.76 -4.61 -8.95
C THR A 156 -3.68 -4.03 -10.34
N GLY A 157 -2.75 -3.11 -10.53
CA GLY A 157 -2.50 -2.51 -11.82
C GLY A 157 -1.15 -1.83 -11.89
N VAL A 158 -0.79 -1.35 -13.08
CA VAL A 158 0.43 -0.59 -13.34
C VAL A 158 0.07 0.82 -13.80
N GLY A 159 0.83 1.82 -13.37
CA GLY A 159 0.63 3.19 -13.77
C GLY A 159 0.78 4.19 -12.62
N ILE A 160 0.80 5.47 -12.97
CA ILE A 160 1.01 6.57 -12.01
C ILE A 160 -0.30 6.89 -11.24
N GLN A 161 -1.45 6.61 -11.87
CA GLN A 161 -2.76 6.85 -11.27
C GLN A 161 -3.50 5.52 -11.16
N SER A 162 -4.10 5.27 -10.00
CA SER A 162 -4.99 4.13 -9.80
C SER A 162 -6.10 4.15 -10.86
N PHE A 163 -6.45 2.96 -11.37
CA PHE A 163 -7.48 2.79 -12.38
C PHE A 163 -7.21 3.50 -13.73
N GLY A 164 -5.96 3.80 -14.05
CA GLY A 164 -5.54 4.21 -15.39
C GLY A 164 -5.64 3.10 -16.44
N GLU A 165 -5.86 1.86 -15.98
CA GLU A 165 -6.05 0.65 -16.78
C GLU A 165 -7.07 -0.28 -16.12
N GLN A 166 -7.49 -1.35 -16.81
CA GLN A 166 -8.45 -2.30 -16.25
C GLN A 166 -7.90 -3.09 -15.04
N GLY A 167 -6.60 -3.44 -15.02
CA GLY A 167 -5.98 -4.20 -13.93
C GLY A 167 -6.61 -5.57 -13.68
N SER A 168 -6.44 -6.09 -12.46
CA SER A 168 -6.98 -7.39 -12.04
C SER A 168 -7.59 -7.32 -10.65
N PHE A 169 -8.78 -7.91 -10.49
CA PHE A 169 -9.42 -8.04 -9.18
C PHE A 169 -9.12 -9.40 -8.55
N TYR A 170 -8.89 -9.38 -7.23
CA TYR A 170 -8.64 -10.57 -6.42
C TYR A 170 -9.69 -10.67 -5.32
N TYR A 171 -10.12 -11.88 -5.04
CA TYR A 171 -11.07 -12.18 -3.97
C TYR A 171 -10.47 -13.20 -3.02
N ARG A 172 -10.81 -13.08 -1.73
CA ARG A 172 -10.38 -14.04 -0.73
C ARG A 172 -10.93 -15.44 -1.07
N ILE A 173 -10.05 -16.42 -1.10
CA ILE A 173 -10.44 -17.83 -1.26
C ILE A 173 -10.52 -18.50 0.11
N LYS A 174 -11.45 -19.49 0.23
CA LYS A 174 -11.71 -20.21 1.48
C LYS A 174 -10.59 -21.22 1.77
#